data_2c5701b25e624ace7e2ee710edcde71a
#
_entry.id   2c5701b25e624ace7e2ee710edcde71a
#
_cell.length_a   1.000
_cell.length_b   1.000
_cell.length_c   1.000
_cell.angle_alpha   90.00
_cell.angle_beta   90.00
_cell.angle_gamma   90.00
#
_symmetry.space_group_name_H-M   'P 1'
#
loop_
_entity.id
_entity.type
_entity.pdbx_description
1 polymer ?
#
loop_
_entity_poly.entity_id
_entity_poly.type
_entity_poly.pdbx_seq_one_letter_code
_entity_poly.pdbx_strand_id
1 'polypeptide(L)'
;VDWDPDSLVFKYDGIPMFRVTRPMAEHYGAWVFNNDKFLILNFALGGAYPVKVNGVKEPYNGLPASTVELIKANKSKMMVDWVRVTKR
;
A
#
# COMPACT_ATOMS: atom_id res chain seq x y z
N VAL A 1 -7.15 -8.48 -3.35
CA VAL A 1 -6.23 -9.55 -3.00
C VAL A 1 -7.00 -10.85 -2.85
N ASP A 2 -6.56 -11.91 -3.54
CA ASP A 2 -7.00 -13.26 -3.23
C ASP A 2 -6.06 -13.83 -2.18
N TRP A 3 -6.64 -14.29 -1.08
CA TRP A 3 -5.89 -14.80 0.06
C TRP A 3 -6.29 -16.27 0.31
N ASP A 4 -5.33 -17.15 0.09
CA ASP A 4 -5.42 -18.58 0.36
C ASP A 4 -4.43 -18.96 1.47
N PRO A 5 -4.58 -20.16 2.11
CA PRO A 5 -3.65 -20.57 3.16
C PRO A 5 -2.17 -20.58 2.76
N ASP A 6 -1.88 -20.78 1.49
CA ASP A 6 -0.52 -20.92 0.98
C ASP A 6 -0.13 -19.88 -0.09
N SER A 7 -1.00 -18.91 -0.37
CA SER A 7 -0.68 -17.85 -1.35
C SER A 7 -1.48 -16.56 -1.16
N LEU A 8 -0.88 -15.46 -1.63
CA LEU A 8 -1.51 -14.16 -1.80
C LEU A 8 -1.36 -13.74 -3.25
N VAL A 9 -2.44 -13.31 -3.87
CA VAL A 9 -2.43 -12.75 -5.24
C VAL A 9 -2.96 -11.33 -5.19
N PHE A 10 -2.10 -10.37 -5.46
CA PHE A 10 -2.46 -8.95 -5.54
C PHE A 10 -2.93 -8.60 -6.93
N LYS A 11 -4.05 -7.90 -7.02
CA LYS A 11 -4.69 -7.54 -8.29
C LYS A 11 -4.99 -6.04 -8.34
N TYR A 12 -4.86 -5.46 -9.55
CA TYR A 12 -5.40 -4.15 -9.90
C TYR A 12 -6.47 -4.35 -10.98
N ASP A 13 -7.68 -3.87 -10.71
CA ASP A 13 -8.83 -4.01 -11.63
C ASP A 13 -9.06 -5.46 -12.11
N GLY A 14 -8.89 -6.41 -11.18
CA GLY A 14 -9.03 -7.84 -11.47
C GLY A 14 -7.79 -8.49 -12.12
N ILE A 15 -6.80 -7.71 -12.53
CA ILE A 15 -5.58 -8.21 -13.17
C ILE A 15 -4.54 -8.57 -12.10
N PRO A 16 -4.05 -9.83 -12.06
CA PRO A 16 -2.98 -10.23 -11.16
C PRO A 16 -1.69 -9.46 -11.46
N MET A 17 -1.17 -8.76 -10.48
CA MET A 17 0.06 -7.97 -10.58
C MET A 17 1.23 -8.62 -9.86
N PHE A 18 0.96 -9.27 -8.74
CA PHE A 18 1.99 -9.87 -7.93
C PHE A 18 1.44 -11.06 -7.15
N ARG A 19 2.23 -12.11 -7.05
CA ARG A 19 1.89 -13.32 -6.28
C ARG A 19 3.01 -13.67 -5.32
N VAL A 20 2.63 -13.95 -4.08
CA VAL A 20 3.52 -14.52 -3.07
C VAL A 20 3.02 -15.89 -2.69
N THR A 21 3.85 -16.89 -2.77
CA THR A 21 3.53 -18.24 -2.29
C THR A 21 4.22 -18.49 -0.95
N ARG A 22 3.67 -19.40 -0.15
CA ARG A 22 4.25 -19.80 1.11
C ARG A 22 5.72 -20.24 0.98
N PRO A 23 6.12 -21.11 0.02
CA PRO A 23 7.53 -21.46 -0.15
C PRO A 23 8.43 -20.26 -0.48
N MET A 24 7.94 -19.28 -1.24
CA MET A 24 8.70 -18.05 -1.51
C MET A 24 8.95 -17.24 -0.23
N ALA A 25 7.94 -17.09 0.60
CA ALA A 25 8.05 -16.34 1.86
C ALA A 25 8.92 -17.09 2.89
N GLU A 26 8.77 -18.41 2.98
CA GLU A 26 9.54 -19.24 3.92
C GLU A 26 11.04 -19.28 3.63
N HIS A 27 11.45 -18.89 2.44
CA HIS A 27 12.87 -18.66 2.12
C HIS A 27 13.49 -17.51 2.96
N TYR A 28 12.67 -16.54 3.35
CA TYR A 28 13.11 -15.35 4.10
C TYR A 28 12.68 -15.36 5.56
N GLY A 29 11.65 -16.13 5.92
CA GLY A 29 11.10 -16.16 7.27
C GLY A 29 9.82 -16.98 7.36
N ALA A 30 9.21 -17.05 8.53
CA ALA A 30 8.00 -17.81 8.74
C ALA A 30 6.80 -17.25 7.94
N TRP A 31 5.95 -18.14 7.41
CA TRP A 31 4.67 -17.76 6.82
C TRP A 31 3.69 -17.35 7.93
N VAL A 32 3.26 -16.09 7.93
CA VAL A 32 2.44 -15.50 8.99
C VAL A 32 1.05 -15.07 8.52
N PHE A 33 0.61 -15.53 7.35
CA PHE A 33 -0.67 -15.15 6.74
C PHE A 33 -1.79 -16.16 6.97
N ASN A 34 -1.62 -17.10 7.90
CA ASN A 34 -2.59 -18.12 8.26
C ASN A 34 -3.31 -17.85 9.59
N ASN A 35 -3.23 -16.64 10.11
CA ASN A 35 -3.91 -16.20 11.33
C ASN A 35 -4.85 -15.02 11.03
N ASP A 36 -5.66 -14.65 11.99
CA ASP A 36 -6.60 -13.54 11.88
C ASP A 36 -5.87 -12.24 11.57
N LYS A 37 -6.41 -11.48 10.63
CA LYS A 37 -5.91 -10.18 10.18
C LYS A 37 -7.03 -9.15 10.19
N PHE A 38 -6.68 -7.90 10.34
CA PHE A 38 -7.58 -6.78 10.16
C PHE A 38 -7.08 -5.88 9.04
N LEU A 39 -7.98 -5.14 8.45
CA LEU A 39 -7.71 -4.25 7.33
C LEU A 39 -7.21 -2.90 7.86
N ILE A 40 -6.12 -2.39 7.27
CA ILE A 40 -5.62 -1.06 7.53
C ILE A 40 -5.67 -0.27 6.22
N LEU A 41 -6.37 0.87 6.24
CA LEU A 41 -6.31 1.85 5.17
C LEU A 41 -5.28 2.90 5.57
N ASN A 42 -4.26 3.10 4.75
CA ASN A 42 -3.15 3.99 5.05
C ASN A 42 -2.90 4.96 3.89
N PHE A 43 -2.60 6.20 4.24
CA PHE A 43 -2.17 7.23 3.30
C PHE A 43 -0.96 7.96 3.86
N ALA A 44 0.23 7.55 3.42
CA ALA A 44 1.49 8.13 3.84
C ALA A 44 1.90 9.28 2.91
N LEU A 45 2.49 10.32 3.49
CA LEU A 45 2.96 11.50 2.77
C LEU A 45 4.49 11.59 2.85
N GLY A 46 5.11 11.91 1.73
CA GLY A 46 6.56 12.12 1.67
C GLY A 46 7.37 10.83 1.84
N GLY A 47 8.63 10.99 2.23
CA GLY A 47 9.56 9.91 2.47
C GLY A 47 10.54 9.66 1.32
N ALA A 48 11.31 8.59 1.43
CA ALA A 48 12.42 8.31 0.51
C ALA A 48 11.97 8.06 -0.94
N TYR A 49 10.84 7.40 -1.15
CA TYR A 49 10.35 7.10 -2.50
C TYR A 49 10.00 8.38 -3.29
N PRO A 50 9.15 9.29 -2.79
CA PRO A 50 8.91 10.56 -3.48
C PRO A 50 10.18 11.38 -3.68
N VAL A 51 11.11 11.39 -2.75
CA VAL A 51 12.41 12.08 -2.91
C VAL A 51 13.19 11.55 -4.11
N LYS A 52 13.20 10.23 -4.33
CA LYS A 52 13.83 9.64 -5.50
C LYS A 52 13.19 10.08 -6.82
N VAL A 53 11.89 10.37 -6.81
CA VAL A 53 11.15 10.79 -8.00
C VAL A 53 11.28 12.30 -8.26
N ASN A 54 11.13 13.13 -7.23
CA ASN A 54 11.06 14.58 -7.38
C ASN A 54 12.27 15.36 -6.84
N GLY A 55 13.18 14.72 -6.11
CA GLY A 55 14.39 15.35 -5.55
C GLY A 55 14.14 16.32 -4.39
N VAL A 56 12.90 16.52 -3.98
CA VAL A 56 12.54 17.52 -2.96
C VAL A 56 12.87 17.01 -1.56
N LYS A 57 13.66 17.77 -0.81
CA LYS A 57 14.03 17.47 0.58
C LYS A 57 13.43 18.45 1.59
N GLU A 58 13.21 19.69 1.17
CA GLU A 58 12.69 20.77 2.00
C GLU A 58 11.35 21.31 1.44
N PRO A 59 10.42 21.77 2.26
CA PRO A 59 10.44 21.76 3.75
C PRO A 59 10.23 20.37 4.35
N TYR A 60 9.67 19.44 3.59
CA TYR A 60 9.44 18.06 4.00
C TYR A 60 9.93 17.10 2.91
N ASN A 61 10.58 16.01 3.32
CA ASN A 61 11.08 15.00 2.41
C ASN A 61 10.00 14.50 1.45
N GLY A 62 10.21 14.73 0.15
CA GLY A 62 9.34 14.27 -0.93
C GLY A 62 8.04 15.03 -1.11
N LEU A 63 7.83 16.14 -0.37
CA LEU A 63 6.65 17.00 -0.50
C LEU A 63 7.04 18.37 -1.05
N PRO A 64 6.78 18.66 -2.33
CA PRO A 64 6.92 20.01 -2.88
C PRO A 64 6.00 21.01 -2.17
N ALA A 65 6.41 22.27 -2.10
CA ALA A 65 5.62 23.32 -1.47
C ALA A 65 4.20 23.43 -2.05
N SER A 66 4.03 23.23 -3.35
CA SER A 66 2.72 23.19 -4.01
C SER A 66 1.81 22.09 -3.46
N THR A 67 2.36 20.90 -3.18
CA THR A 67 1.63 19.80 -2.56
C THR A 67 1.21 20.14 -1.13
N VAL A 68 2.10 20.77 -0.35
CA VAL A 68 1.78 21.23 1.01
C VAL A 68 0.62 22.22 1.01
N GLU A 69 0.59 23.15 0.07
CA GLU A 69 -0.54 24.10 -0.07
C GLU A 69 -1.85 23.41 -0.45
N LEU A 70 -1.82 22.37 -1.30
CA LEU A 70 -3.00 21.56 -1.61
C LEU A 70 -3.53 20.82 -0.38
N ILE A 71 -2.63 20.29 0.46
CA ILE A 71 -2.99 19.63 1.73
C ILE A 71 -3.66 20.64 2.68
N LYS A 72 -3.04 21.80 2.87
CA LYS A 72 -3.61 22.88 3.70
C LYS A 72 -4.98 23.34 3.20
N ALA A 73 -5.18 23.38 1.90
CA ALA A 73 -6.46 23.71 1.27
C ALA A 73 -7.48 22.56 1.28
N ASN A 74 -7.15 21.42 1.92
CA ASN A 74 -7.98 20.20 1.94
C ASN A 74 -8.33 19.66 0.54
N LYS A 75 -7.42 19.80 -0.41
CA LYS A 75 -7.57 19.34 -1.81
C LYS A 75 -6.80 18.06 -2.10
N SER A 76 -5.91 17.63 -1.20
CA SER A 76 -5.17 16.35 -1.30
C SER A 76 -5.68 15.39 -0.25
N LYS A 77 -6.41 14.39 -0.67
CA LYS A 77 -7.00 13.39 0.24
C LYS A 77 -7.15 12.04 -0.47
N MET A 78 -7.04 10.99 0.31
CA MET A 78 -7.43 9.65 -0.13
C MET A 78 -8.92 9.48 0.14
N MET A 79 -9.66 9.04 -0.87
CA MET A 79 -11.08 8.73 -0.74
C MET A 79 -11.29 7.25 -0.99
N VAL A 80 -12.05 6.60 -0.11
CA VAL A 80 -12.40 5.19 -0.24
C VAL A 80 -13.92 5.10 -0.33
N ASP A 81 -14.40 4.53 -1.42
CA ASP A 81 -15.83 4.38 -1.66
C ASP A 81 -16.37 3.19 -0.87
N TRP A 82 -15.71 2.02 -1.00
CA TRP A 82 -16.13 0.82 -0.28
C TRP A 82 -14.96 -0.15 -0.09
N VAL A 83 -15.15 -1.05 0.86
CA VAL A 83 -14.28 -2.21 1.09
C VAL A 83 -15.15 -3.44 1.12
N ARG A 84 -14.76 -4.49 0.44
CA ARG A 84 -15.47 -5.77 0.43
C ARG A 84 -14.52 -6.91 0.77
N VAL A 85 -14.93 -7.73 1.71
CA VAL A 85 -14.27 -8.99 2.04
C VAL A 85 -15.26 -10.11 1.77
N THR A 86 -14.83 -11.08 1.00
CA THR A 86 -15.64 -12.27 0.69
C THR A 86 -14.89 -13.51 1.10
N LYS A 87 -15.60 -14.50 1.64
CA LYS A 87 -15.06 -15.80 1.96
C LYS A 87 -15.49 -16.80 0.88
N ARG A 88 -14.53 -17.58 0.43
CA ARG A 88 -14.82 -18.71 -0.49
C ARG A 88 -15.38 -19.89 0.26
#